data_56e797fd97d10726ead9ec6e671e4e8b
#
_entry.id   56e797fd97d10726ead9ec6e671e4e8b
#
_cell.length_a   1.000
_cell.length_b   1.000
_cell.length_c   1.000
_cell.angle_alpha   90.00
_cell.angle_beta   90.00
_cell.angle_gamma   90.00
#
_symmetry.space_group_name_H-M   'P 1'
#
loop_
_entity.id
_entity.type
_entity.pdbx_description
1 polymer ?
#
loop_
_entity_poly.entity_id
_entity_poly.type
_entity_poly.pdbx_seq_one_letter_code
_entity_poly.pdbx_strand_id
1 'polypeptide(L)'
;MITVLKKSGLLCVMLLIAFAQSVVAEDLRIIGEDKSFVATLPSGETITITRQMTECAKNKGWLQPLVPEPGIVPVTEIEVLNAISDPSTILVDMRTEEWFLDATIPGSVNISYTEVAMRMDELGCSKSDAGWDCSNASNVVGFCNGPVCPQSPTAMKAMIRDGFPAKKIHYYRGGMLDWDALGLTTVEGDFAF
;
A
#
# COMPACT_ATOMS: atom_id res chain seq x y z
N MET A 1 23.82 -39.51 71.07
CA MET A 1 23.84 -39.74 69.62
C MET A 1 22.78 -38.84 69.01
N ILE A 2 23.20 -37.69 68.46
CA ILE A 2 22.32 -36.70 67.92
C ILE A 2 22.50 -36.75 66.42
N THR A 3 21.45 -37.13 65.68
CA THR A 3 21.42 -37.22 64.23
C THR A 3 20.98 -35.91 63.65
N VAL A 4 21.89 -35.24 62.95
CA VAL A 4 21.61 -33.97 62.25
C VAL A 4 21.04 -34.28 60.88
N LEU A 5 19.79 -33.90 60.64
CA LEU A 5 19.14 -33.93 59.30
C LEU A 5 19.59 -32.73 58.49
N LYS A 6 20.32 -32.95 57.38
CA LYS A 6 20.62 -31.98 56.37
C LYS A 6 19.36 -31.72 55.51
N LYS A 7 18.78 -30.51 55.58
CA LYS A 7 17.76 -30.06 54.64
C LYS A 7 18.48 -29.55 53.38
N SER A 8 18.35 -30.27 52.28
CA SER A 8 18.74 -29.79 50.95
C SER A 8 17.62 -28.89 50.43
N GLY A 9 17.90 -27.58 50.42
CA GLY A 9 17.02 -26.61 49.77
C GLY A 9 17.22 -26.63 48.25
N LEU A 10 16.24 -27.13 47.54
CA LEU A 10 16.16 -27.06 46.06
C LEU A 10 15.74 -25.65 45.66
N LEU A 11 16.72 -24.87 45.22
CA LEU A 11 16.48 -23.50 44.70
C LEU A 11 15.88 -23.62 43.29
N CYS A 12 14.58 -23.48 43.17
CA CYS A 12 13.89 -23.46 41.88
C CYS A 12 14.09 -22.10 41.26
N VAL A 13 15.06 -21.94 40.36
CA VAL A 13 15.24 -20.74 39.54
C VAL A 13 14.17 -20.76 38.46
N MET A 14 13.08 -20.00 38.67
CA MET A 14 12.12 -19.73 37.60
C MET A 14 12.76 -18.75 36.60
N LEU A 15 13.15 -19.29 35.45
CA LEU A 15 13.57 -18.50 34.32
C LEU A 15 12.32 -17.84 33.69
N LEU A 16 12.08 -16.59 34.02
CA LEU A 16 11.07 -15.78 33.35
C LEU A 16 11.57 -15.48 31.93
N ILE A 17 11.17 -16.31 30.98
CA ILE A 17 11.32 -16.00 29.57
C ILE A 17 10.28 -14.92 29.25
N ALA A 18 10.72 -13.67 29.24
CA ALA A 18 9.94 -12.57 28.68
C ALA A 18 9.83 -12.80 27.16
N PHE A 19 8.71 -13.34 26.72
CA PHE A 19 8.33 -13.26 25.32
C PHE A 19 8.12 -11.78 24.99
N ALA A 20 9.11 -11.16 24.37
CA ALA A 20 8.90 -9.91 23.66
C ALA A 20 7.94 -10.25 22.50
N GLN A 21 6.65 -10.08 22.73
CA GLN A 21 5.69 -10.03 21.64
C GLN A 21 6.08 -8.81 20.82
N SER A 22 6.64 -9.05 19.64
CA SER A 22 6.70 -8.06 18.59
C SER A 22 5.25 -7.66 18.33
N VAL A 23 4.85 -6.51 18.85
CA VAL A 23 3.64 -5.85 18.39
C VAL A 23 3.98 -5.48 16.95
N VAL A 24 3.64 -6.36 16.00
CA VAL A 24 3.48 -5.97 14.62
C VAL A 24 2.43 -4.88 14.72
N ALA A 25 2.82 -3.64 14.43
CA ALA A 25 1.87 -2.56 14.29
C ALA A 25 0.87 -3.08 13.25
N GLU A 26 -0.29 -3.50 13.73
CA GLU A 26 -1.41 -3.82 12.87
C GLU A 26 -1.62 -2.54 12.06
N ASP A 27 -1.44 -2.62 10.74
CA ASP A 27 -1.66 -1.47 9.87
C ASP A 27 -2.97 -0.85 10.28
N LEU A 28 -2.92 0.45 10.62
CA LEU A 28 -4.09 1.19 11.07
C LEU A 28 -5.09 1.20 9.92
N ARG A 29 -5.82 0.11 9.78
CA ARG A 29 -6.92 -0.02 8.84
C ARG A 29 -8.07 0.80 9.39
N ILE A 30 -8.02 2.13 9.20
CA ILE A 30 -9.17 3.01 9.40
C ILE A 30 -10.27 2.62 8.40
N ILE A 31 -10.36 1.35 8.07
CA ILE A 31 -11.10 0.91 6.92
C ILE A 31 -11.54 -0.51 7.13
N GLY A 32 -12.69 -0.70 6.74
CA GLY A 32 -13.48 -1.85 6.95
C GLY A 32 -14.60 -1.47 7.89
N GLU A 33 -14.92 -2.34 8.77
CA GLU A 33 -16.09 -2.20 9.65
C GLU A 33 -15.82 -1.34 10.88
N ASP A 34 -14.58 -0.98 11.14
CA ASP A 34 -14.22 -0.14 12.30
C ASP A 34 -14.72 1.28 12.11
N LYS A 35 -15.69 1.64 12.96
CA LYS A 35 -16.34 2.95 12.93
C LYS A 35 -15.69 3.98 13.85
N SER A 36 -14.78 3.54 14.71
CA SER A 36 -14.15 4.40 15.70
C SER A 36 -12.76 3.89 16.07
N PHE A 37 -11.94 4.83 16.52
CA PHE A 37 -10.61 4.58 17.09
C PHE A 37 -10.51 5.30 18.43
N VAL A 38 -10.04 4.59 19.45
CA VAL A 38 -9.81 5.19 20.78
C VAL A 38 -8.32 5.47 20.92
N ALA A 39 -7.98 6.76 21.09
CA ALA A 39 -6.62 7.20 21.35
C ALA A 39 -6.47 7.63 22.82
N THR A 40 -5.34 7.31 23.43
CA THR A 40 -4.95 7.83 24.74
C THR A 40 -3.93 8.94 24.54
N LEU A 41 -4.26 10.14 25.01
CA LEU A 41 -3.36 11.28 24.95
C LEU A 41 -2.20 11.14 25.96
N PRO A 42 -1.09 11.86 25.77
CA PRO A 42 0.00 11.88 26.75
C PRO A 42 -0.42 12.33 28.16
N SER A 43 -1.54 13.06 28.28
CA SER A 43 -2.17 13.45 29.56
C SER A 43 -2.82 12.27 30.29
N GLY A 44 -3.00 11.12 29.65
CA GLY A 44 -3.77 9.97 30.13
C GLY A 44 -5.26 10.04 29.80
N GLU A 45 -5.74 11.12 29.21
CA GLU A 45 -7.11 11.26 28.73
C GLU A 45 -7.34 10.38 27.50
N THR A 46 -8.52 9.78 27.40
CA THR A 46 -8.93 9.02 26.21
C THR A 46 -9.89 9.82 25.35
N ILE A 47 -9.64 9.84 24.04
CA ILE A 47 -10.54 10.42 23.06
C ILE A 47 -11.00 9.33 22.08
N THR A 48 -12.24 9.42 21.65
CA THR A 48 -12.78 8.54 20.62
C THR A 48 -12.90 9.31 19.32
N ILE A 49 -12.15 8.86 18.32
CA ILE A 49 -12.22 9.40 16.95
C ILE A 49 -13.21 8.54 16.20
N THR A 50 -14.24 9.15 15.63
CA THR A 50 -15.24 8.46 14.83
C THR A 50 -15.09 8.85 13.37
N ARG A 51 -15.39 7.91 12.47
CA ARG A 51 -15.43 8.17 11.04
C ARG A 51 -16.84 8.59 10.64
N GLN A 52 -16.96 9.80 10.12
CA GLN A 52 -18.17 10.23 9.44
C GLN A 52 -18.05 9.95 7.94
N MET A 53 -19.12 9.41 7.36
CA MET A 53 -19.21 9.23 5.93
C MET A 53 -19.44 10.59 5.28
N THR A 54 -18.39 11.15 4.64
CA THR A 54 -18.51 12.35 3.83
C THR A 54 -19.27 12.07 2.54
N GLU A 55 -19.76 13.11 1.86
CA GLU A 55 -20.41 12.96 0.55
C GLU A 55 -19.49 12.25 -0.45
N CYS A 56 -18.19 12.52 -0.41
CA CYS A 56 -17.20 11.85 -1.25
C CYS A 56 -17.07 10.35 -0.94
N ALA A 57 -17.29 9.94 0.30
CA ALA A 57 -17.19 8.54 0.70
C ALA A 57 -18.49 7.75 0.53
N LYS A 58 -19.66 8.40 0.57
CA LYS A 58 -20.97 7.73 0.58
C LYS A 58 -21.25 6.84 -0.62
N ASN A 59 -20.79 7.20 -1.82
CA ASN A 59 -21.16 6.54 -3.06
C ASN A 59 -19.98 5.87 -3.79
N LYS A 60 -18.78 5.89 -3.22
CA LYS A 60 -17.54 5.52 -3.91
C LYS A 60 -16.87 4.25 -3.37
N GLY A 61 -17.60 3.45 -2.61
CA GLY A 61 -17.05 2.23 -2.04
C GLY A 61 -16.24 2.47 -0.76
N TRP A 62 -15.38 1.54 -0.43
CA TRP A 62 -14.59 1.52 0.79
C TRP A 62 -13.27 2.25 0.57
N LEU A 63 -12.82 2.96 1.58
CA LEU A 63 -11.47 3.53 1.61
C LEU A 63 -10.45 2.38 1.41
N GLN A 64 -9.57 2.47 0.43
CA GLN A 64 -8.60 1.43 0.14
C GLN A 64 -7.48 1.40 1.20
N PRO A 65 -6.96 0.22 1.56
CA PRO A 65 -5.83 0.13 2.48
C PRO A 65 -4.60 0.84 1.90
N LEU A 66 -3.76 1.41 2.79
CA LEU A 66 -2.47 1.99 2.36
C LEU A 66 -1.53 0.93 1.78
N VAL A 67 -1.61 -0.28 2.31
CA VAL A 67 -0.86 -1.45 1.84
C VAL A 67 -1.87 -2.51 1.40
N PRO A 68 -2.27 -2.52 0.11
CA PRO A 68 -3.27 -3.45 -0.41
C PRO A 68 -2.84 -4.92 -0.33
N GLU A 69 -1.54 -5.19 -0.45
CA GLU A 69 -0.91 -6.50 -0.27
C GLU A 69 0.44 -6.34 0.46
N PRO A 70 0.86 -7.34 1.24
CA PRO A 70 2.15 -7.30 1.91
C PRO A 70 3.31 -7.05 0.93
N GLY A 71 4.17 -6.09 1.28
CA GLY A 71 5.35 -5.72 0.48
C GLY A 71 5.13 -4.54 -0.45
N ILE A 72 3.90 -4.12 -0.71
CA ILE A 72 3.62 -2.86 -1.42
C ILE A 72 4.06 -1.69 -0.54
N VAL A 73 4.73 -0.71 -1.15
CA VAL A 73 5.24 0.50 -0.48
C VAL A 73 4.24 1.64 -0.66
N PRO A 74 3.59 2.14 0.39
CA PRO A 74 2.75 3.32 0.28
C PRO A 74 3.62 4.56 0.07
N VAL A 75 3.17 5.45 -0.82
CA VAL A 75 3.89 6.69 -1.17
C VAL A 75 2.94 7.89 -1.16
N THR A 76 3.53 9.08 -1.06
CA THR A 76 2.86 10.37 -1.15
C THR A 76 3.20 11.05 -2.47
N GLU A 77 2.70 12.27 -2.66
CA GLU A 77 3.00 13.12 -3.82
C GLU A 77 4.49 13.41 -4.00
N ILE A 78 5.26 13.41 -2.93
CA ILE A 78 6.71 13.67 -2.99
C ILE A 78 7.42 12.56 -3.76
N GLU A 79 7.12 11.30 -3.47
CA GLU A 79 7.68 10.16 -4.19
C GLU A 79 7.18 10.10 -5.63
N VAL A 80 5.92 10.50 -5.88
CA VAL A 80 5.37 10.61 -7.24
C VAL A 80 6.14 11.66 -8.04
N LEU A 81 6.37 12.85 -7.47
CA LEU A 81 7.15 13.91 -8.12
C LEU A 81 8.57 13.45 -8.46
N ASN A 82 9.22 12.73 -7.55
CA ASN A 82 10.54 12.16 -7.80
C ASN A 82 10.51 11.09 -8.92
N ALA A 83 9.46 10.27 -8.95
CA ALA A 83 9.30 9.20 -9.95
C ALA A 83 9.19 9.74 -11.38
N ILE A 84 8.61 10.93 -11.60
CA ILE A 84 8.51 11.56 -12.93
C ILE A 84 9.89 11.70 -13.60
N SER A 85 10.93 11.92 -12.81
CA SER A 85 12.30 12.13 -13.30
C SER A 85 13.23 10.93 -13.12
N ASP A 86 12.75 9.84 -12.53
CA ASP A 86 13.54 8.64 -12.25
C ASP A 86 13.40 7.60 -13.38
N PRO A 87 14.45 7.36 -14.20
CA PRO A 87 14.38 6.42 -15.30
C PRO A 87 14.24 4.96 -14.86
N SER A 88 14.42 4.65 -13.57
CA SER A 88 14.24 3.31 -13.01
C SER A 88 12.82 3.04 -12.52
N THR A 89 11.94 4.04 -12.60
CA THR A 89 10.57 4.00 -12.10
C THR A 89 9.58 4.38 -13.19
N ILE A 90 8.52 3.60 -13.33
CA ILE A 90 7.42 3.88 -14.26
C ILE A 90 6.22 4.36 -13.45
N LEU A 91 5.73 5.53 -13.77
CA LEU A 91 4.50 6.08 -13.21
C LEU A 91 3.30 5.56 -14.02
N VAL A 92 2.41 4.80 -13.39
CA VAL A 92 1.32 4.09 -14.08
C VAL A 92 -0.03 4.59 -13.60
N ASP A 93 -0.77 5.22 -14.50
CA ASP A 93 -2.19 5.46 -14.32
C ASP A 93 -2.97 4.17 -14.57
N MET A 94 -3.53 3.59 -13.51
CA MET A 94 -4.24 2.31 -13.56
C MET A 94 -5.76 2.50 -13.78
N ARG A 95 -6.19 3.71 -14.11
CA ARG A 95 -7.58 3.99 -14.46
C ARG A 95 -7.90 3.47 -15.87
N THR A 96 -9.18 3.55 -16.23
CA THR A 96 -9.58 3.32 -17.62
C THR A 96 -9.03 4.41 -18.54
N GLU A 97 -8.88 4.09 -19.81
CA GLU A 97 -8.39 4.97 -20.85
C GLU A 97 -9.11 6.34 -20.88
N GLU A 98 -10.43 6.33 -20.74
CA GLU A 98 -11.25 7.56 -20.73
C GLU A 98 -10.77 8.56 -19.66
N TRP A 99 -10.49 8.06 -18.43
CA TRP A 99 -10.00 8.91 -17.35
C TRP A 99 -8.57 9.41 -17.58
N PHE A 100 -7.74 8.56 -18.18
CA PHE A 100 -6.37 8.93 -18.53
C PHE A 100 -6.34 10.04 -19.58
N LEU A 101 -7.13 9.90 -20.66
CA LEU A 101 -7.21 10.88 -21.73
C LEU A 101 -7.75 12.23 -21.27
N ASP A 102 -8.70 12.23 -20.33
CA ASP A 102 -9.28 13.45 -19.77
C ASP A 102 -8.24 14.25 -18.97
N ALA A 103 -7.59 13.61 -18.00
CA ALA A 103 -6.52 14.22 -17.20
C ALA A 103 -5.70 13.16 -16.47
N THR A 104 -4.38 13.33 -16.43
CA THR A 104 -3.48 12.45 -15.71
C THR A 104 -2.28 13.20 -15.12
N ILE A 105 -1.49 12.51 -14.27
CA ILE A 105 -0.22 13.04 -13.74
C ILE A 105 0.81 13.08 -14.88
N PRO A 106 1.51 14.21 -15.10
CA PRO A 106 2.52 14.31 -16.16
C PRO A 106 3.56 13.19 -16.09
N GLY A 107 3.91 12.63 -17.24
CA GLY A 107 4.89 11.53 -17.33
C GLY A 107 4.35 10.14 -16.99
N SER A 108 3.06 10.00 -16.67
CA SER A 108 2.45 8.70 -16.49
C SER A 108 2.11 8.02 -17.81
N VAL A 109 2.17 6.70 -17.81
CA VAL A 109 1.65 5.84 -18.87
C VAL A 109 0.33 5.22 -18.40
N ASN A 110 -0.59 4.94 -19.32
CA ASN A 110 -1.83 4.25 -18.99
C ASN A 110 -1.70 2.75 -19.20
N ILE A 111 -1.82 2.00 -18.11
CA ILE A 111 -2.06 0.56 -18.17
C ILE A 111 -3.26 0.27 -17.27
N SER A 112 -4.42 0.12 -17.88
CA SER A 112 -5.68 -0.09 -17.16
C SER A 112 -5.59 -1.25 -16.16
N TYR A 113 -6.26 -1.09 -15.02
CA TYR A 113 -6.32 -2.11 -13.97
C TYR A 113 -6.81 -3.49 -14.44
N THR A 114 -7.52 -3.54 -15.57
CA THR A 114 -7.97 -4.78 -16.21
C THR A 114 -6.91 -5.44 -17.07
N GLU A 115 -5.87 -4.72 -17.47
CA GLU A 115 -4.88 -5.14 -18.47
C GLU A 115 -3.47 -5.28 -17.90
N VAL A 116 -3.15 -4.63 -16.78
CA VAL A 116 -1.78 -4.53 -16.29
C VAL A 116 -1.10 -5.88 -16.10
N ALA A 117 -1.83 -6.91 -15.65
CA ALA A 117 -1.28 -8.25 -15.47
C ALA A 117 -0.97 -8.97 -16.81
N MET A 118 -1.52 -8.48 -17.92
CA MET A 118 -1.24 -8.98 -19.26
C MET A 118 -0.17 -8.17 -20.00
N ARG A 119 0.12 -6.96 -19.51
CA ARG A 119 1.03 -5.99 -20.11
C ARG A 119 2.24 -5.70 -19.20
N MET A 120 2.67 -6.67 -18.40
CA MET A 120 3.83 -6.51 -17.51
C MET A 120 5.18 -6.44 -18.26
N ASP A 121 5.21 -6.78 -19.54
CA ASP A 121 6.36 -6.53 -20.42
C ASP A 121 6.67 -5.03 -20.55
N GLU A 122 5.67 -4.17 -20.53
CA GLU A 122 5.84 -2.72 -20.52
C GLU A 122 6.45 -2.20 -19.19
N LEU A 123 6.43 -3.04 -18.15
CA LEU A 123 7.04 -2.78 -16.85
C LEU A 123 8.42 -3.46 -16.70
N GLY A 124 8.96 -4.01 -17.80
CA GLY A 124 10.27 -4.65 -17.83
C GLY A 124 10.27 -6.11 -17.41
N CYS A 125 9.12 -6.78 -17.38
CA CYS A 125 9.06 -8.23 -17.24
C CYS A 125 9.24 -8.93 -18.60
N SER A 126 9.74 -10.16 -18.57
CA SER A 126 9.83 -11.03 -19.75
C SER A 126 8.80 -12.14 -19.66
N LYS A 127 8.07 -12.39 -20.75
CA LYS A 127 7.06 -13.45 -20.79
C LYS A 127 7.67 -14.74 -21.34
N SER A 128 7.36 -15.85 -20.69
CA SER A 128 7.76 -17.19 -21.11
C SER A 128 6.59 -18.18 -20.98
N ASP A 129 6.79 -19.42 -21.43
CA ASP A 129 5.80 -20.49 -21.25
C ASP A 129 5.51 -20.80 -19.77
N ALA A 130 6.46 -20.50 -18.88
CA ALA A 130 6.32 -20.67 -17.44
C ALA A 130 5.61 -19.48 -16.72
N GLY A 131 5.29 -18.42 -17.45
CA GLY A 131 4.72 -17.19 -16.91
C GLY A 131 5.65 -15.99 -17.04
N TRP A 132 5.48 -14.98 -16.18
CA TRP A 132 6.27 -13.77 -16.17
C TRP A 132 7.57 -13.92 -15.36
N ASP A 133 8.69 -13.50 -15.92
CA ASP A 133 9.93 -13.22 -15.19
C ASP A 133 10.08 -11.70 -15.02
N CYS A 134 9.88 -11.24 -13.82
CA CYS A 134 9.95 -9.82 -13.43
C CYS A 134 11.21 -9.48 -12.61
N SER A 135 12.25 -10.30 -12.67
CA SER A 135 13.50 -10.07 -11.92
C SER A 135 14.15 -8.73 -12.28
N ASN A 136 14.06 -8.32 -13.54
CA ASN A 136 14.58 -7.06 -14.07
C ASN A 136 13.53 -5.95 -14.21
N ALA A 137 12.31 -6.15 -13.72
CA ALA A 137 11.25 -5.15 -13.81
C ALA A 137 11.67 -3.82 -13.19
N SER A 138 11.15 -2.72 -13.72
CA SER A 138 11.27 -1.39 -13.14
C SER A 138 10.48 -1.28 -11.82
N ASN A 139 10.75 -0.26 -11.02
CA ASN A 139 9.82 0.14 -9.99
C ASN A 139 8.56 0.72 -10.64
N VAL A 140 7.42 0.53 -10.00
CA VAL A 140 6.14 1.04 -10.49
C VAL A 140 5.53 1.91 -9.41
N VAL A 141 5.22 3.16 -9.72
CA VAL A 141 4.32 3.99 -8.91
C VAL A 141 2.94 3.92 -9.55
N GLY A 142 2.01 3.24 -8.90
CA GLY A 142 0.65 3.07 -9.42
C GLY A 142 -0.37 3.93 -8.68
N PHE A 143 -1.31 4.50 -9.41
CA PHE A 143 -2.40 5.31 -8.87
C PHE A 143 -3.72 5.11 -9.63
N CYS A 144 -4.80 5.61 -9.03
CA CYS A 144 -6.10 5.76 -9.69
C CYS A 144 -6.79 7.06 -9.25
N ASN A 145 -8.13 7.11 -9.21
CA ASN A 145 -8.83 8.35 -8.89
C ASN A 145 -8.63 8.85 -7.45
N GLY A 146 -8.34 7.98 -6.51
CA GLY A 146 -8.17 8.42 -5.11
C GLY A 146 -8.46 7.36 -4.06
N PRO A 147 -8.57 7.76 -2.79
CA PRO A 147 -8.52 6.83 -1.66
C PRO A 147 -9.62 5.77 -1.60
N VAL A 148 -10.73 5.97 -2.31
CA VAL A 148 -11.85 5.02 -2.35
C VAL A 148 -11.93 4.21 -3.66
N CYS A 149 -11.03 4.49 -4.60
CA CYS A 149 -10.98 3.82 -5.89
C CYS A 149 -10.31 2.45 -5.78
N PRO A 150 -10.97 1.34 -6.18
CA PRO A 150 -10.40 0.01 -6.09
C PRO A 150 -9.51 -0.37 -7.27
N GLN A 151 -9.41 0.45 -8.32
CA GLN A 151 -8.73 0.08 -9.56
C GLN A 151 -7.24 -0.24 -9.34
N SER A 152 -6.46 0.69 -8.75
CA SER A 152 -5.04 0.42 -8.48
C SER A 152 -4.81 -0.76 -7.54
N PRO A 153 -5.51 -0.90 -6.40
CA PRO A 153 -5.36 -2.09 -5.55
C PRO A 153 -5.67 -3.40 -6.28
N THR A 154 -6.68 -3.41 -7.15
CA THR A 154 -7.02 -4.58 -7.96
C THR A 154 -5.90 -4.92 -8.96
N ALA A 155 -5.37 -3.89 -9.65
CA ALA A 155 -4.25 -4.02 -10.55
C ALA A 155 -3.02 -4.61 -9.85
N MET A 156 -2.62 -4.01 -8.73
CA MET A 156 -1.44 -4.40 -7.95
C MET A 156 -1.52 -5.84 -7.44
N LYS A 157 -2.70 -6.26 -6.98
CA LYS A 157 -2.96 -7.66 -6.58
C LYS A 157 -2.81 -8.63 -7.74
N ALA A 158 -3.30 -8.27 -8.92
CA ALA A 158 -3.15 -9.07 -10.13
C ALA A 158 -1.68 -9.17 -10.55
N MET A 159 -0.94 -8.06 -10.54
CA MET A 159 0.50 -8.06 -10.82
C MET A 159 1.27 -9.01 -9.89
N ILE A 160 1.03 -8.93 -8.57
CA ILE A 160 1.71 -9.78 -7.58
C ILE A 160 1.35 -11.25 -7.78
N ARG A 161 0.07 -11.56 -8.00
CA ARG A 161 -0.38 -12.92 -8.28
C ARG A 161 0.34 -13.53 -9.47
N ASP A 162 0.62 -12.71 -10.47
CA ASP A 162 1.22 -13.14 -11.74
C ASP A 162 2.75 -12.97 -11.76
N GLY A 163 3.37 -12.69 -10.59
CA GLY A 163 4.83 -12.77 -10.38
C GLY A 163 5.57 -11.45 -10.26
N PHE A 164 4.88 -10.30 -10.32
CA PHE A 164 5.55 -9.01 -10.12
C PHE A 164 6.00 -8.84 -8.66
N PRO A 165 7.26 -8.40 -8.39
CA PRO A 165 7.76 -8.26 -7.03
C PRO A 165 7.02 -7.15 -6.26
N ALA A 166 6.30 -7.50 -5.20
CA ALA A 166 5.51 -6.56 -4.41
C ALA A 166 6.30 -5.34 -3.93
N LYS A 167 7.58 -5.52 -3.55
CA LYS A 167 8.47 -4.45 -3.08
C LYS A 167 8.84 -3.41 -4.16
N LYS A 168 8.60 -3.72 -5.42
CA LYS A 168 8.78 -2.80 -6.57
C LYS A 168 7.50 -2.02 -6.89
N ILE A 169 6.41 -2.31 -6.20
CA ILE A 169 5.14 -1.61 -6.36
C ILE A 169 5.03 -0.54 -5.28
N HIS A 170 4.91 0.69 -5.71
CA HIS A 170 4.70 1.86 -4.88
C HIS A 170 3.28 2.36 -5.13
N TYR A 171 2.50 2.50 -4.06
CA TYR A 171 1.09 2.83 -4.17
C TYR A 171 0.80 4.26 -3.73
N TYR A 172 0.44 5.11 -4.69
CA TYR A 172 -0.08 6.44 -4.42
C TYR A 172 -1.60 6.37 -4.25
N ARG A 173 -2.05 6.10 -3.01
CA ARG A 173 -3.48 5.95 -2.69
C ARG A 173 -4.27 7.23 -2.92
N GLY A 174 -3.66 8.38 -2.70
CA GLY A 174 -4.27 9.70 -2.92
C GLY A 174 -4.79 9.89 -4.33
N GLY A 175 -4.04 9.39 -5.32
CA GLY A 175 -4.40 9.43 -6.72
C GLY A 175 -4.68 10.84 -7.22
N MET A 176 -5.52 10.94 -8.24
CA MET A 176 -5.86 12.22 -8.84
C MET A 176 -6.56 13.17 -7.88
N LEU A 177 -7.36 12.67 -6.94
CA LEU A 177 -8.07 13.53 -5.97
C LEU A 177 -7.12 14.30 -5.06
N ASP A 178 -6.08 13.65 -4.52
CA ASP A 178 -5.09 14.34 -3.68
C ASP A 178 -4.19 15.23 -4.54
N TRP A 179 -3.82 14.78 -5.75
CA TRP A 179 -3.03 15.56 -6.71
C TRP A 179 -3.69 16.88 -7.07
N ASP A 180 -4.99 16.84 -7.40
CA ASP A 180 -5.79 18.02 -7.71
C ASP A 180 -6.02 18.91 -6.49
N ALA A 181 -6.24 18.33 -5.32
CA ALA A 181 -6.44 19.08 -4.07
C ALA A 181 -5.19 19.87 -3.66
N LEU A 182 -4.01 19.39 -4.04
CA LEU A 182 -2.73 20.10 -3.85
C LEU A 182 -2.46 21.14 -4.95
N GLY A 183 -3.32 21.25 -5.96
CA GLY A 183 -3.16 22.18 -7.08
C GLY A 183 -2.00 21.82 -8.01
N LEU A 184 -1.62 20.56 -8.08
CA LEU A 184 -0.54 20.09 -8.93
C LEU A 184 -0.99 19.97 -10.38
N THR A 185 -0.05 20.19 -11.31
CA THR A 185 -0.33 20.18 -12.74
C THR A 185 -0.80 18.80 -13.22
N THR A 186 -1.84 18.81 -14.05
CA THR A 186 -2.31 17.67 -14.84
C THR A 186 -2.11 17.92 -16.32
N VAL A 187 -2.09 16.86 -17.10
CA VAL A 187 -2.07 16.90 -18.58
C VAL A 187 -3.14 15.98 -19.12
N GLU A 188 -3.61 16.22 -20.34
CA GLU A 188 -4.37 15.24 -21.11
C GLU A 188 -3.45 14.04 -21.41
N GLY A 189 -3.97 12.83 -21.28
CA GLY A 189 -3.22 11.63 -21.61
C GLY A 189 -2.98 11.53 -23.11
N ASP A 190 -1.81 11.01 -23.49
CA ASP A 190 -1.44 10.77 -24.88
C ASP A 190 -0.81 9.36 -24.98
N PHE A 191 -1.20 8.61 -25.99
CA PHE A 191 -0.60 7.31 -26.34
C PHE A 191 0.48 7.45 -27.41
N ALA A 192 0.84 8.66 -27.81
CA ALA A 192 1.93 8.91 -28.73
C ALA A 192 3.28 8.68 -28.04
N PHE A 193 3.83 7.48 -28.21
CA PHE A 193 5.22 7.13 -27.91
C PHE A 193 6.03 7.00 -29.20
#